data_ddfda4d5117ab6187ad1fe6ebb1ed779
#
_entry.id   ddfda4d5117ab6187ad1fe6ebb1ed779
#
_cell.length_a   1.000
_cell.length_b   1.000
_cell.length_c   1.000
_cell.angle_alpha   90.00
_cell.angle_beta   90.00
_cell.angle_gamma   90.00
#
_symmetry.space_group_name_H-M   'P 1'
#
loop_
_entity.id
_entity.type
_entity.pdbx_description
1 polymer ?
#
loop_
_entity_poly.entity_id
_entity_poly.type
_entity_poly.pdbx_seq_one_letter_code
_entity_poly.pdbx_strand_id
1 'polypeptide(L)'
;MSTTEPVHVILDDTAMAAAGKGHVLISRLIHRAHAEAGWRLYATTCALVEADRDRPGTAEHLASLPGLIVLDLDLPAALDIAHHDTWAHAHTLHAAQPSPDRPDGALVATVDPARWTGHPVRVLDLSP
;
A
#
# COMPACT_ATOMS: atom_id res chain seq x y z
N MET A 1 -15.77 26.33 6.83
CA MET A 1 -15.79 24.89 7.12
C MET A 1 -14.51 24.27 6.59
N SER A 2 -13.69 23.75 7.45
CA SER A 2 -12.42 23.13 7.02
C SER A 2 -12.69 21.70 6.54
N THR A 3 -12.27 21.41 5.32
CA THR A 3 -12.22 20.04 4.83
C THR A 3 -10.93 19.41 5.31
N THR A 4 -11.05 18.34 6.07
CA THR A 4 -9.89 17.58 6.50
C THR A 4 -9.34 16.80 5.30
N GLU A 5 -8.06 16.97 5.00
CA GLU A 5 -7.40 16.19 3.97
C GLU A 5 -7.46 14.70 4.32
N PRO A 6 -7.80 13.83 3.36
CA PRO A 6 -7.80 12.39 3.62
C PRO A 6 -6.39 11.89 3.96
N VAL A 7 -6.34 10.89 4.82
CA VAL A 7 -5.09 10.17 5.09
C VAL A 7 -4.95 9.08 4.02
N HIS A 8 -3.88 9.14 3.25
CA HIS A 8 -3.57 8.16 2.21
C HIS A 8 -2.57 7.14 2.74
N VAL A 9 -2.90 5.87 2.67
CA VAL A 9 -2.06 4.77 3.16
C VAL A 9 -1.94 3.71 2.08
N ILE A 10 -0.72 3.28 1.78
CA ILE A 10 -0.46 2.19 0.83
C ILE A 10 0.05 0.99 1.62
N LEU A 11 -0.56 -0.17 1.42
CA LEU A 11 -0.04 -1.43 1.94
C LEU A 11 1.13 -1.88 1.07
N ASP A 12 2.27 -2.19 1.67
CA ASP A 12 3.32 -2.86 0.93
C ASP A 12 3.02 -4.37 0.86
N ASP A 13 3.84 -5.12 0.14
CA ASP A 13 3.62 -6.56 -0.02
C ASP A 13 3.70 -7.31 1.31
N THR A 14 4.54 -6.86 2.26
CA THR A 14 4.64 -7.50 3.58
C THR A 14 3.35 -7.32 4.39
N ALA A 15 2.76 -6.12 4.34
CA ALA A 15 1.49 -5.85 5.00
C ALA A 15 0.36 -6.64 4.38
N MET A 16 0.34 -6.77 3.05
CA MET A 16 -0.65 -7.57 2.32
C MET A 16 -0.57 -9.04 2.72
N ALA A 17 0.63 -9.60 2.77
CA ALA A 17 0.83 -10.99 3.18
C ALA A 17 0.37 -11.20 4.63
N ALA A 18 0.66 -10.24 5.51
CA ALA A 18 0.21 -10.28 6.90
C ALA A 18 -1.32 -10.22 7.00
N ALA A 19 -1.97 -9.41 6.16
CA ALA A 19 -3.43 -9.36 6.09
C ALA A 19 -4.01 -10.73 5.74
N GLY A 20 -3.39 -11.43 4.78
CA GLY A 20 -3.80 -12.78 4.40
C GLY A 20 -3.66 -13.80 5.52
N LYS A 21 -2.83 -13.53 6.51
CA LYS A 21 -2.63 -14.38 7.69
C LYS A 21 -3.48 -13.94 8.88
N GLY A 22 -4.39 -12.97 8.71
CA GLY A 22 -5.27 -12.50 9.77
C GLY A 22 -4.63 -11.54 10.76
N HIS A 23 -3.60 -10.80 10.36
CA HIS A 23 -2.93 -9.83 11.22
C HIS A 23 -3.91 -8.76 11.71
N VAL A 24 -4.01 -8.60 13.04
CA VAL A 24 -5.06 -7.77 13.67
C VAL A 24 -4.96 -6.30 13.30
N LEU A 25 -3.76 -5.71 13.33
CA LEU A 25 -3.57 -4.30 13.03
C LEU A 25 -3.88 -3.98 11.57
N ILE A 26 -3.49 -4.87 10.66
CA ILE A 26 -3.80 -4.72 9.23
C ILE A 26 -5.30 -4.83 9.01
N SER A 27 -5.95 -5.80 9.65
CA SER A 27 -7.40 -5.99 9.53
C SER A 27 -8.17 -4.76 10.05
N ARG A 28 -7.72 -4.16 11.14
CA ARG A 28 -8.30 -2.93 11.68
C ARG A 28 -8.12 -1.75 10.72
N LEU A 29 -6.95 -1.64 10.10
CA LEU A 29 -6.68 -0.59 9.11
C LEU A 29 -7.60 -0.71 7.91
N ILE A 30 -7.78 -1.93 7.40
CA ILE A 30 -8.68 -2.21 6.28
C ILE A 30 -10.12 -1.84 6.64
N HIS A 31 -10.57 -2.23 7.83
CA HIS A 31 -11.91 -1.90 8.31
C HIS A 31 -12.09 -0.39 8.45
N ARG A 32 -11.11 0.30 9.00
CA ARG A 32 -11.15 1.74 9.18
C ARG A 32 -11.25 2.49 7.85
N ALA A 33 -10.48 2.05 6.86
CA ALA A 33 -10.50 2.66 5.53
C ALA A 33 -11.86 2.45 4.84
N HIS A 34 -12.54 1.34 5.11
CA HIS A 34 -13.88 1.09 4.60
C HIS A 34 -14.93 1.92 5.33
N ALA A 35 -14.81 2.05 6.65
CA ALA A 35 -15.83 2.68 7.49
C ALA A 35 -15.71 4.20 7.56
N GLU A 36 -14.51 4.75 7.42
CA GLU A 36 -14.23 6.18 7.61
C GLU A 36 -13.82 6.85 6.30
N ALA A 37 -14.58 7.85 5.86
CA ALA A 37 -14.32 8.56 4.61
C ALA A 37 -12.99 9.31 4.58
N GLY A 38 -12.42 9.64 5.75
CA GLY A 38 -11.14 10.34 5.87
C GLY A 38 -9.92 9.46 5.64
N TRP A 39 -10.10 8.16 5.42
CA TRP A 39 -9.02 7.20 5.19
C TRP A 39 -9.12 6.61 3.79
N ARG A 40 -7.99 6.61 3.07
CA ARG A 40 -7.89 6.01 1.73
C ARG A 40 -6.80 4.96 1.76
N LEU A 41 -7.15 3.72 1.46
CA LEU A 41 -6.22 2.60 1.50
C LEU A 41 -5.97 2.10 0.09
N TYR A 42 -4.70 1.92 -0.25
CA TYR A 42 -4.27 1.55 -1.59
C TYR A 42 -3.43 0.28 -1.58
N ALA A 43 -3.48 -0.42 -2.70
CA ALA A 43 -2.60 -1.56 -2.99
C ALA A 43 -2.12 -1.43 -4.43
N THR A 44 -0.80 -1.51 -4.66
CA THR A 44 -0.28 -1.52 -6.03
C THR A 44 -0.38 -2.92 -6.63
N THR A 45 -0.57 -3.01 -7.94
CA THR A 45 -0.69 -4.32 -8.61
C THR A 45 0.58 -5.16 -8.47
N CYS A 46 1.77 -4.55 -8.54
CA CYS A 46 3.01 -5.30 -8.38
C CYS A 46 3.16 -5.87 -6.97
N ALA A 47 2.74 -5.13 -5.93
CA ALA A 47 2.76 -5.64 -4.56
C ALA A 47 1.73 -6.75 -4.35
N LEU A 48 0.57 -6.66 -5.00
CA LEU A 48 -0.43 -7.74 -4.97
C LEU A 48 0.14 -9.03 -5.55
N VAL A 49 0.86 -8.95 -6.67
CA VAL A 49 1.51 -10.12 -7.26
C VAL A 49 2.49 -10.76 -6.28
N GLU A 50 3.33 -9.96 -5.65
CA GLU A 50 4.34 -10.47 -4.72
C GLU A 50 3.71 -11.10 -3.48
N ALA A 51 2.69 -10.47 -2.92
CA ALA A 51 1.95 -11.01 -1.77
C ALA A 51 1.26 -12.33 -2.11
N ASP A 52 0.71 -12.44 -3.33
CA ASP A 52 0.06 -13.67 -3.79
C ASP A 52 1.06 -14.80 -3.98
N ARG A 53 2.28 -14.50 -4.43
CA ARG A 53 3.35 -15.48 -4.54
C ARG A 53 3.75 -16.03 -3.18
N ASP A 54 3.73 -15.20 -2.15
CA ASP A 54 3.99 -15.63 -0.77
C ASP A 54 2.83 -16.47 -0.23
N ARG A 55 1.60 -16.06 -0.52
CA ARG A 55 0.39 -16.76 -0.06
C ARG A 55 -0.67 -16.73 -1.18
N PRO A 56 -0.81 -17.82 -1.95
CA PRO A 56 -1.79 -17.88 -3.04
C PRO A 56 -3.21 -17.54 -2.59
N GLY A 57 -3.90 -16.73 -3.41
CA GLY A 57 -5.25 -16.25 -3.12
C GLY A 57 -5.28 -14.86 -2.45
N THR A 58 -4.16 -14.34 -1.98
CA THR A 58 -4.09 -13.05 -1.30
C THR A 58 -4.50 -11.90 -2.24
N ALA A 59 -4.04 -11.90 -3.49
CA ALA A 59 -4.36 -10.83 -4.42
C ALA A 59 -5.87 -10.74 -4.68
N GLU A 60 -6.52 -11.86 -4.97
CA GLU A 60 -7.96 -11.88 -5.21
C GLU A 60 -8.74 -11.44 -3.99
N HIS A 61 -8.33 -11.91 -2.81
CA HIS A 61 -8.98 -11.54 -1.56
C HIS A 61 -8.90 -10.03 -1.32
N LEU A 62 -7.70 -9.45 -1.39
CA LEU A 62 -7.51 -8.03 -1.14
C LEU A 62 -8.21 -7.17 -2.20
N ALA A 63 -8.13 -7.56 -3.47
CA ALA A 63 -8.78 -6.81 -4.56
C ALA A 63 -10.31 -6.79 -4.44
N SER A 64 -10.89 -7.76 -3.74
CA SER A 64 -12.34 -7.84 -3.53
C SER A 64 -12.82 -6.99 -2.35
N LEU A 65 -11.91 -6.48 -1.51
CA LEU A 65 -12.30 -5.77 -0.29
C LEU A 65 -12.86 -4.38 -0.62
N PRO A 66 -14.03 -4.03 -0.07
CA PRO A 66 -14.55 -2.68 -0.22
C PRO A 66 -13.63 -1.69 0.50
N GLY A 67 -13.44 -0.52 -0.09
CA GLY A 67 -12.58 0.51 0.47
C GLY A 67 -11.10 0.38 0.12
N LEU A 68 -10.67 -0.72 -0.48
CA LEU A 68 -9.31 -0.86 -0.98
C LEU A 68 -9.25 -0.41 -2.44
N ILE A 69 -8.36 0.55 -2.72
CA ILE A 69 -8.17 1.11 -4.05
C ILE A 69 -6.94 0.47 -4.67
N VAL A 70 -7.11 -0.21 -5.80
CA VAL A 70 -5.99 -0.83 -6.51
C VAL A 70 -5.38 0.18 -7.46
N LEU A 71 -4.06 0.35 -7.39
CA LEU A 71 -3.30 1.22 -8.28
C LEU A 71 -2.58 0.36 -9.32
N ASP A 72 -3.00 0.52 -10.57
CA ASP A 72 -2.42 -0.23 -11.67
C ASP A 72 -1.01 0.24 -11.99
N LEU A 73 -0.21 -0.66 -12.55
CA LEU A 73 1.09 -0.33 -13.10
C LEU A 73 0.88 0.42 -14.43
N ASP A 74 0.78 1.73 -14.36
CA ASP A 74 0.67 2.59 -15.53
C ASP A 74 2.04 2.87 -16.16
N LEU A 75 2.07 3.62 -17.27
CA LEU A 75 3.32 3.88 -17.96
C LEU A 75 4.34 4.67 -17.11
N PRO A 76 3.95 5.76 -16.43
CA PRO A 76 4.90 6.45 -15.56
C PRO A 76 5.50 5.54 -14.47
N ALA A 77 4.67 4.71 -13.85
CA ALA A 77 5.14 3.75 -12.84
C ALA A 77 6.07 2.70 -13.45
N ALA A 78 5.71 2.18 -14.62
CA ALA A 78 6.53 1.17 -15.30
C ALA A 78 7.93 1.72 -15.66
N LEU A 79 8.00 2.96 -16.13
CA LEU A 79 9.27 3.59 -16.46
C LEU A 79 10.14 3.80 -15.23
N ASP A 80 9.52 4.14 -14.11
CA ASP A 80 10.23 4.32 -12.84
C ASP A 80 10.74 2.99 -12.29
N ILE A 81 9.89 1.97 -12.21
CA ILE A 81 10.28 0.68 -11.64
C ILE A 81 11.26 -0.10 -12.52
N ALA A 82 11.36 0.24 -13.81
CA ALA A 82 12.31 -0.43 -14.73
C ALA A 82 13.75 -0.28 -14.26
N HIS A 83 14.06 0.70 -13.44
CA HIS A 83 15.39 0.94 -12.90
C HIS A 83 15.65 0.25 -11.55
N HIS A 84 14.68 -0.55 -11.06
CA HIS A 84 14.75 -1.20 -9.76
C HIS A 84 14.69 -2.72 -9.89
N ASP A 85 15.32 -3.41 -8.94
CA ASP A 85 15.38 -4.87 -8.95
C ASP A 85 14.09 -5.53 -8.43
N THR A 86 13.39 -4.86 -7.54
CA THR A 86 12.18 -5.39 -6.88
C THR A 86 10.96 -4.59 -7.27
N TRP A 87 10.12 -5.16 -8.12
CA TRP A 87 8.96 -4.46 -8.68
C TRP A 87 7.92 -4.08 -7.62
N ALA A 88 7.63 -4.99 -6.69
CA ALA A 88 6.65 -4.72 -5.64
C ALA A 88 7.09 -3.54 -4.77
N HIS A 89 8.33 -3.52 -4.33
CA HIS A 89 8.90 -2.44 -3.54
C HIS A 89 8.92 -1.13 -4.33
N ALA A 90 9.41 -1.17 -5.56
CA ALA A 90 9.54 0.00 -6.42
C ALA A 90 8.17 0.61 -6.79
N HIS A 91 7.17 -0.23 -7.06
CA HIS A 91 5.81 0.25 -7.38
C HIS A 91 5.17 0.93 -6.16
N THR A 92 5.34 0.35 -4.98
CA THR A 92 4.88 0.94 -3.73
C THR A 92 5.57 2.29 -3.48
N LEU A 93 6.89 2.34 -3.65
CA LEU A 93 7.68 3.57 -3.50
C LEU A 93 7.20 4.66 -4.47
N HIS A 94 7.01 4.31 -5.74
CA HIS A 94 6.51 5.23 -6.76
C HIS A 94 5.13 5.81 -6.37
N ALA A 95 4.22 4.93 -5.97
CA ALA A 95 2.85 5.34 -5.62
C ALA A 95 2.79 6.18 -4.34
N ALA A 96 3.75 6.01 -3.43
CA ALA A 96 3.81 6.77 -2.18
C ALA A 96 4.33 8.21 -2.36
N GLN A 97 4.92 8.53 -3.51
CA GLN A 97 5.46 9.87 -3.76
C GLN A 97 4.33 10.88 -3.97
N PRO A 98 4.60 12.18 -3.69
CA PRO A 98 3.63 13.23 -3.99
C PRO A 98 3.20 13.21 -5.45
N SER A 99 1.91 13.43 -5.68
CA SER A 99 1.31 13.48 -7.01
C SER A 99 0.13 14.45 -6.99
N PRO A 100 -0.43 14.82 -8.15
CA PRO A 100 -1.64 15.65 -8.17
C PRO A 100 -2.81 15.08 -7.39
N ASP A 101 -2.96 13.76 -7.37
CA ASP A 101 -4.03 13.07 -6.62
C ASP A 101 -3.74 12.98 -5.14
N ARG A 102 -2.47 12.95 -4.76
CA ARG A 102 -2.00 12.83 -3.38
C ARG A 102 -0.83 13.80 -3.17
N PRO A 103 -1.12 15.11 -2.98
CA PRO A 103 -0.06 16.14 -2.94
C PRO A 103 1.04 15.90 -1.89
N ASP A 104 0.68 15.29 -0.76
CA ASP A 104 1.64 14.96 0.30
C ASP A 104 2.11 13.50 0.24
N GLY A 105 1.79 12.80 -0.86
CA GLY A 105 2.10 11.38 -0.99
C GLY A 105 1.23 10.51 -0.10
N ALA A 106 1.72 9.33 0.24
CA ALA A 106 1.02 8.38 1.09
C ALA A 106 1.96 7.76 2.12
N LEU A 107 1.39 7.37 3.26
CA LEU A 107 2.08 6.56 4.25
C LEU A 107 2.21 5.13 3.73
N VAL A 108 3.36 4.51 3.93
CA VAL A 108 3.55 3.10 3.59
C VAL A 108 3.30 2.27 4.85
N ALA A 109 2.23 1.48 4.85
CA ALA A 109 1.94 0.53 5.92
C ALA A 109 2.72 -0.75 5.68
N THR A 110 3.51 -1.16 6.65
CA THR A 110 4.43 -2.29 6.52
C THR A 110 4.55 -3.05 7.85
N VAL A 111 4.86 -4.33 7.78
CA VAL A 111 5.26 -5.11 8.96
C VAL A 111 6.80 -5.30 9.01
N ASP A 112 7.52 -4.73 8.04
CA ASP A 112 8.98 -4.76 7.99
C ASP A 112 9.50 -3.33 7.73
N PRO A 113 9.48 -2.45 8.74
CA PRO A 113 9.84 -1.04 8.55
C PRO A 113 11.30 -0.85 8.14
N ALA A 114 12.18 -1.79 8.46
CA ALA A 114 13.60 -1.69 8.14
C ALA A 114 13.86 -1.61 6.63
N ARG A 115 12.99 -2.24 5.81
CA ARG A 115 13.16 -2.22 4.35
C ARG A 115 12.95 -0.83 3.74
N TRP A 116 12.31 0.08 4.49
CA TRP A 116 12.04 1.45 4.03
C TRP A 116 13.06 2.46 4.53
N THR A 117 14.04 2.03 5.33
CA THR A 117 15.10 2.91 5.85
C THR A 117 15.86 3.54 4.69
N GLY A 118 16.02 4.86 4.71
CA GLY A 118 16.73 5.60 3.67
C GLY A 118 15.89 5.97 2.45
N HIS A 119 14.65 5.50 2.37
CA HIS A 119 13.72 5.89 1.30
C HIS A 119 12.92 7.14 1.68
N PRO A 120 12.56 7.99 0.69
CA PRO A 120 11.82 9.23 0.97
C PRO A 120 10.31 8.97 1.16
N VAL A 121 9.97 8.15 2.13
CA VAL A 121 8.58 7.81 2.46
C VAL A 121 8.36 7.89 3.98
N ARG A 122 7.12 8.18 4.37
CA ARG A 122 6.68 8.07 5.74
C ARG A 122 6.14 6.65 5.95
N VAL A 123 6.47 6.04 7.07
CA VAL A 123 6.13 4.65 7.35
C VAL A 123 5.11 4.57 8.49
N LEU A 124 4.08 3.75 8.28
CA LEU A 124 3.18 3.30 9.32
C LEU A 124 3.60 1.89 9.70
N ASP A 125 4.27 1.77 10.86
CA ASP A 125 4.82 0.51 11.34
C ASP A 125 3.71 -0.31 12.01
N LEU A 126 3.33 -1.42 11.38
CA LEU A 126 2.34 -2.36 11.89
C LEU A 126 2.97 -3.68 12.32
N SER A 127 4.29 -3.68 12.51
CA SER A 127 4.98 -4.88 13.03
C SER A 127 4.50 -5.21 14.44
N PRO A 128 4.49 -6.52 14.80
CA PRO A 128 4.08 -6.93 16.14
C PRO A 128 5.00 -6.42 17.23
#